data_7812aff31d7305819621598315f4a46f
#
_entry.id   7812aff31d7305819621598315f4a46f
#
_cell.length_a   1.000
_cell.length_b   1.000
_cell.length_c   1.000
_cell.angle_alpha   90.00
_cell.angle_beta   90.00
_cell.angle_gamma   90.00
#
_symmetry.space_group_name_H-M   'P 1'
#
loop_
_entity.id
_entity.type
_entity.pdbx_description
1 polymer ?
#
loop_
_entity_poly.entity_id
_entity_poly.type
_entity_poly.pdbx_seq_one_letter_code
_entity_poly.pdbx_strand_id
1 'polypeptide(L)'
;MKGKAAIWWRAHEPLEIREYPVPEVKPDGILLKLNLANICGSDIHFVEGRGPRLKGGIPQILGHEMMGTIIKLGSEVKTDSLGQPLHEGDRLVYSYYRPCGKCWACYTGVPGCPNRYLHWLGVAADTPPHFNGAFAEYYYVHPGQWTFKVPDALPNHMVSPVNCALSQMIYSLHKVGVMLGDTVVIYGAGGLGLYAVAVAREMGAARIISLDKRDHRLEMAKAFGAEVTINVEKTTREQRSEMIRDLTRGVGADVVVEVCGAPAVLDESLRVARVGGRYALVGNINLDMEGSIDPGNAVRFSKTITGISVYEQWVIPRALDFLIRCRDTYPFDKIISHTFPLTEINKAMDFARSGAPIRVALEC
;
A
#
# COMPACT_ATOMS: atom_id res chain seq x y z
N MET A 1 15.32 5.12 -28.57
CA MET A 1 13.91 4.83 -28.17
C MET A 1 13.49 5.85 -27.12
N LYS A 2 12.22 6.28 -27.12
CA LYS A 2 11.65 7.13 -26.07
C LYS A 2 10.51 6.40 -25.40
N GLY A 3 10.20 6.80 -24.17
CA GLY A 3 9.09 6.30 -23.39
C GLY A 3 8.31 7.44 -22.74
N LYS A 4 7.02 7.22 -22.53
CA LYS A 4 6.10 8.19 -21.91
C LYS A 4 6.16 8.11 -20.40
N ALA A 5 5.97 9.26 -19.74
CA ALA A 5 5.77 9.37 -18.32
C ALA A 5 4.77 10.49 -18.00
N ALA A 6 4.02 10.33 -16.93
CA ALA A 6 3.12 11.35 -16.42
C ALA A 6 3.84 12.19 -15.37
N ILE A 7 3.98 13.47 -15.67
CA ILE A 7 4.77 14.41 -14.89
C ILE A 7 3.86 15.23 -13.97
N TRP A 8 4.16 15.19 -12.70
CA TRP A 8 3.54 16.05 -11.69
C TRP A 8 4.42 17.29 -11.47
N TRP A 9 3.84 18.45 -11.66
CA TRP A 9 4.51 19.73 -11.46
C TRP A 9 4.25 20.31 -10.09
N ARG A 10 3.00 20.35 -9.69
CA ARG A 10 2.55 20.90 -8.42
C ARG A 10 1.14 20.44 -8.08
N ALA A 11 0.76 20.67 -6.84
CA ALA A 11 -0.58 20.34 -6.35
C ALA A 11 -1.67 21.09 -7.13
N HIS A 12 -2.82 20.43 -7.28
CA HIS A 12 -4.02 20.92 -7.93
C HIS A 12 -3.89 21.15 -9.45
N GLU A 13 -2.78 20.71 -10.05
CA GLU A 13 -2.63 20.71 -11.51
C GLU A 13 -2.72 19.30 -12.10
N PRO A 14 -3.20 19.18 -13.35
CA PRO A 14 -3.21 17.91 -14.05
C PRO A 14 -1.78 17.42 -14.31
N LEU A 15 -1.59 16.11 -14.35
CA LEU A 15 -0.34 15.50 -14.77
C LEU A 15 -0.17 15.68 -16.28
N GLU A 16 1.05 16.00 -16.71
CA GLU A 16 1.42 16.19 -18.10
C GLU A 16 2.10 14.93 -18.65
N ILE A 17 1.68 14.43 -19.80
CA ILE A 17 2.38 13.33 -20.48
C ILE A 17 3.56 13.87 -21.25
N ARG A 18 4.77 13.39 -20.90
CA ARG A 18 6.03 13.70 -21.60
C ARG A 18 6.76 12.47 -22.06
N GLU A 19 7.62 12.65 -23.05
CA GLU A 19 8.52 11.61 -23.53
C GLU A 19 9.94 11.88 -23.08
N TYR A 20 10.60 10.83 -22.56
CA TYR A 20 12.00 10.83 -22.19
C TYR A 20 12.78 9.76 -22.94
N PRO A 21 14.09 9.96 -23.16
CA PRO A 21 14.92 8.89 -23.72
C PRO A 21 14.95 7.70 -22.77
N VAL A 22 14.78 6.50 -23.31
CA VAL A 22 14.95 5.26 -22.55
C VAL A 22 16.44 5.14 -22.19
N PRO A 23 16.79 5.03 -20.89
CA PRO A 23 18.19 5.09 -20.47
C PRO A 23 18.98 3.84 -20.82
N GLU A 24 20.27 4.01 -20.99
CA GLU A 24 21.21 2.89 -20.94
C GLU A 24 21.28 2.33 -19.53
N VAL A 25 21.39 1.00 -19.42
CA VAL A 25 21.43 0.32 -18.14
C VAL A 25 22.86 0.19 -17.64
N LYS A 26 23.14 0.73 -16.46
CA LYS A 26 24.44 0.58 -15.78
C LYS A 26 24.68 -0.88 -15.42
N PRO A 27 25.96 -1.29 -15.19
CA PRO A 27 26.28 -2.68 -14.86
C PRO A 27 25.47 -3.32 -13.72
N ASP A 28 25.06 -2.54 -12.74
CA ASP A 28 24.32 -2.93 -11.53
C ASP A 28 22.83 -2.49 -11.55
N GLY A 29 22.33 -1.98 -12.66
CA GLY A 29 20.95 -1.53 -12.84
C GLY A 29 20.06 -2.53 -13.56
N ILE A 30 18.74 -2.33 -13.52
CA ILE A 30 17.73 -3.09 -14.28
C ILE A 30 16.76 -2.09 -14.92
N LEU A 31 16.38 -2.32 -16.17
CA LEU A 31 15.33 -1.56 -16.83
C LEU A 31 14.09 -2.45 -17.01
N LEU A 32 12.97 -1.97 -16.50
CA LEU A 32 11.68 -2.63 -16.64
C LEU A 32 10.81 -1.88 -17.64
N LYS A 33 10.08 -2.63 -18.48
CA LYS A 33 8.83 -2.16 -19.10
C LYS A 33 7.74 -2.41 -18.08
N LEU A 34 7.04 -1.36 -17.64
CA LEU A 34 5.95 -1.53 -16.69
C LEU A 34 4.74 -2.20 -17.34
N ASN A 35 4.13 -3.13 -16.64
CA ASN A 35 2.91 -3.82 -17.08
C ASN A 35 1.68 -3.14 -16.49
N LEU A 36 1.70 -2.89 -15.17
CA LEU A 36 0.63 -2.22 -14.43
C LEU A 36 1.21 -1.34 -13.33
N ALA A 37 0.64 -0.16 -13.17
CA ALA A 37 0.86 0.73 -12.04
C ALA A 37 -0.46 1.08 -11.37
N ASN A 38 -0.53 1.03 -10.04
CA ASN A 38 -1.78 1.34 -9.33
C ASN A 38 -1.74 2.76 -8.77
N ILE A 39 -2.90 3.40 -8.73
CA ILE A 39 -3.09 4.68 -8.03
C ILE A 39 -3.33 4.39 -6.55
N CYS A 40 -2.39 4.82 -5.72
CA CYS A 40 -2.49 4.75 -4.26
C CYS A 40 -3.17 6.00 -3.68
N GLY A 41 -3.75 5.88 -2.49
CA GLY A 41 -4.27 7.05 -1.77
C GLY A 41 -3.23 8.14 -1.53
N SER A 42 -1.97 7.78 -1.33
CA SER A 42 -0.87 8.73 -1.18
C SER A 42 -0.59 9.53 -2.46
N ASP A 43 -0.76 8.95 -3.65
CA ASP A 43 -0.61 9.68 -4.91
C ASP A 43 -1.68 10.78 -5.05
N ILE A 44 -2.93 10.44 -4.64
CA ILE A 44 -4.03 11.42 -4.58
C ILE A 44 -3.68 12.56 -3.61
N HIS A 45 -3.12 12.23 -2.44
CA HIS A 45 -2.70 13.23 -1.46
C HIS A 45 -1.62 14.17 -2.01
N PHE A 46 -0.67 13.68 -2.80
CA PHE A 46 0.32 14.53 -3.48
C PHE A 46 -0.33 15.50 -4.45
N VAL A 47 -1.21 15.00 -5.31
CA VAL A 47 -1.91 15.84 -6.30
C VAL A 47 -2.81 16.88 -5.63
N GLU A 48 -3.32 16.60 -4.44
CA GLU A 48 -4.14 17.52 -3.63
C GLU A 48 -3.30 18.41 -2.67
N GLY A 49 -1.98 18.37 -2.76
CA GLY A 49 -1.11 19.20 -1.92
C GLY A 49 -1.02 18.79 -0.45
N ARG A 50 -1.48 17.60 -0.11
CA ARG A 50 -1.44 17.02 1.25
C ARG A 50 -0.24 16.08 1.47
N GLY A 51 0.63 15.93 0.49
CA GLY A 51 1.83 15.10 0.58
C GLY A 51 2.97 15.80 1.34
N PRO A 52 4.01 15.07 1.79
CA PRO A 52 5.20 15.66 2.38
C PRO A 52 5.92 16.53 1.35
N ARG A 53 6.65 17.56 1.85
CA ARG A 53 7.49 18.39 0.98
C ARG A 53 8.53 17.52 0.28
N LEU A 54 8.55 17.59 -1.06
CA LEU A 54 9.47 16.81 -1.87
C LEU A 54 10.89 17.38 -1.80
N LYS A 55 11.87 16.51 -1.58
CA LYS A 55 13.28 16.88 -1.52
C LYS A 55 13.95 16.92 -2.89
N GLY A 56 13.41 16.22 -3.88
CA GLY A 56 14.01 16.07 -5.20
C GLY A 56 13.72 17.19 -6.19
N GLY A 57 12.92 18.18 -5.77
CA GLY A 57 12.45 19.22 -6.70
C GLY A 57 11.36 18.72 -7.64
N ILE A 58 10.88 19.60 -8.50
CA ILE A 58 9.91 19.34 -9.55
C ILE A 58 10.60 19.52 -10.92
N PRO A 59 10.14 18.81 -11.95
CA PRO A 59 9.01 17.88 -12.06
C PRO A 59 9.27 16.48 -11.47
N GLN A 60 8.19 15.74 -11.12
CA GLN A 60 8.27 14.40 -10.57
C GLN A 60 7.42 13.41 -11.39
N ILE A 61 7.84 12.14 -11.43
CA ILE A 61 7.01 11.02 -11.86
C ILE A 61 6.50 10.35 -10.60
N LEU A 62 5.22 10.50 -10.29
CA LEU A 62 4.60 9.88 -9.14
C LEU A 62 4.33 8.37 -9.37
N GLY A 63 3.70 7.73 -8.38
CA GLY A 63 3.38 6.31 -8.41
C GLY A 63 4.50 5.43 -7.86
N HIS A 64 4.12 4.43 -7.08
CA HIS A 64 5.05 3.53 -6.40
C HIS A 64 4.51 2.10 -6.28
N GLU A 65 3.28 1.85 -6.71
CA GLU A 65 2.67 0.52 -6.74
C GLU A 65 2.69 -0.03 -8.16
N MET A 66 3.58 -0.97 -8.46
CA MET A 66 3.76 -1.47 -9.82
C MET A 66 4.49 -2.80 -9.87
N MET A 67 4.42 -3.39 -11.04
CA MET A 67 5.27 -4.49 -11.47
C MET A 67 5.62 -4.34 -12.95
N GLY A 68 6.72 -4.93 -13.37
CA GLY A 68 7.18 -4.84 -14.75
C GLY A 68 7.91 -6.07 -15.24
N THR A 69 8.14 -6.10 -16.54
CA THR A 69 8.95 -7.12 -17.23
C THR A 69 10.35 -6.57 -17.47
N ILE A 70 11.36 -7.35 -17.18
CA ILE A 70 12.77 -7.00 -17.40
C ILE A 70 13.01 -6.94 -18.90
N ILE A 71 13.39 -5.76 -19.40
CA ILE A 71 13.79 -5.60 -20.81
C ILE A 71 15.30 -5.48 -20.96
N LYS A 72 16.02 -5.11 -19.88
CA LYS A 72 17.47 -5.05 -19.87
C LYS A 72 18.04 -5.27 -18.49
N LEU A 73 19.02 -6.17 -18.39
CA LEU A 73 19.84 -6.39 -17.20
C LEU A 73 21.21 -5.76 -17.35
N GLY A 74 21.70 -5.12 -16.31
CA GLY A 74 23.10 -4.72 -16.19
C GLY A 74 24.01 -5.96 -16.12
N SER A 75 25.22 -5.84 -16.62
CA SER A 75 26.15 -6.97 -16.75
C SER A 75 26.53 -7.67 -15.44
N GLU A 76 26.37 -6.97 -14.31
CA GLU A 76 26.65 -7.48 -12.95
C GLU A 76 25.42 -8.08 -12.27
N VAL A 77 24.20 -7.82 -12.79
CA VAL A 77 22.94 -8.35 -12.24
C VAL A 77 22.74 -9.78 -12.73
N LYS A 78 22.73 -10.74 -11.81
CA LYS A 78 22.54 -12.18 -12.13
C LYS A 78 21.33 -12.77 -11.44
N THR A 79 20.96 -12.23 -10.28
CA THR A 79 19.90 -12.76 -9.43
C THR A 79 19.04 -11.65 -8.86
N ASP A 80 17.85 -12.01 -8.39
CA ASP A 80 17.06 -11.15 -7.51
C ASP A 80 17.68 -11.09 -6.08
N SER A 81 17.00 -10.39 -5.17
CA SER A 81 17.47 -10.23 -3.79
C SER A 81 17.40 -11.50 -2.94
N LEU A 82 16.80 -12.58 -3.44
CA LEU A 82 16.78 -13.91 -2.80
C LEU A 82 17.73 -14.91 -3.47
N GLY A 83 18.53 -14.47 -4.45
CA GLY A 83 19.44 -15.32 -5.20
C GLY A 83 18.79 -16.12 -6.34
N GLN A 84 17.54 -15.84 -6.70
CA GLN A 84 16.89 -16.48 -7.84
C GLN A 84 17.45 -15.90 -9.16
N PRO A 85 17.85 -16.73 -10.13
CA PRO A 85 18.37 -16.25 -11.41
C PRO A 85 17.38 -15.34 -12.14
N LEU A 86 17.88 -14.23 -12.68
CA LEU A 86 17.12 -13.27 -13.48
C LEU A 86 17.54 -13.30 -14.94
N HIS A 87 16.55 -13.21 -15.82
CA HIS A 87 16.70 -13.11 -17.27
C HIS A 87 15.85 -11.97 -17.82
N GLU A 88 16.25 -11.43 -18.95
CA GLU A 88 15.40 -10.54 -19.73
C GLU A 88 14.11 -11.30 -20.12
N GLY A 89 12.95 -10.67 -19.92
CA GLY A 89 11.63 -11.31 -20.03
C GLY A 89 11.02 -11.76 -18.69
N ASP A 90 11.79 -11.91 -17.62
CA ASP A 90 11.26 -12.21 -16.30
C ASP A 90 10.43 -11.03 -15.76
N ARG A 91 9.36 -11.34 -15.02
CA ARG A 91 8.57 -10.33 -14.32
C ARG A 91 9.15 -10.04 -12.95
N LEU A 92 9.16 -8.77 -12.58
CA LEU A 92 9.78 -8.30 -11.35
C LEU A 92 8.84 -7.39 -10.54
N VAL A 93 8.85 -7.57 -9.23
CA VAL A 93 8.36 -6.61 -8.25
C VAL A 93 9.54 -6.15 -7.39
N TYR A 94 9.50 -4.92 -6.91
CA TYR A 94 10.62 -4.33 -6.17
C TYR A 94 10.16 -3.39 -5.07
N SER A 95 11.02 -3.18 -4.08
CA SER A 95 10.75 -2.20 -3.03
C SER A 95 10.88 -0.79 -3.59
N TYR A 96 9.82 0.02 -3.46
CA TYR A 96 9.82 1.42 -3.91
C TYR A 96 10.66 2.35 -3.01
N TYR A 97 11.26 1.83 -1.96
CA TYR A 97 12.18 2.54 -1.08
C TYR A 97 13.36 1.64 -0.69
N ARG A 98 14.45 2.28 -0.31
CA ARG A 98 15.65 1.61 0.21
C ARG A 98 16.08 2.30 1.50
N PRO A 99 16.28 1.58 2.63
CA PRO A 99 16.90 2.15 3.82
C PRO A 99 18.35 2.57 3.52
N CYS A 100 18.84 3.60 4.22
CA CYS A 100 20.19 4.12 3.95
C CYS A 100 21.31 3.20 4.45
N GLY A 101 21.01 2.21 5.30
CA GLY A 101 21.95 1.23 5.84
C GLY A 101 22.91 1.74 6.93
N LYS A 102 22.92 3.07 7.23
CA LYS A 102 23.96 3.70 8.08
C LYS A 102 23.44 4.71 9.10
N CYS A 103 22.14 4.81 9.33
CA CYS A 103 21.58 5.66 10.40
C CYS A 103 21.23 4.80 11.63
N TRP A 104 20.89 5.50 12.73
CA TRP A 104 20.50 4.83 13.97
C TRP A 104 19.37 3.81 13.78
N ALA A 105 18.32 4.19 13.05
CA ALA A 105 17.19 3.29 12.78
C ALA A 105 17.64 2.03 12.01
N CYS A 106 18.50 2.18 10.99
CA CYS A 106 19.05 1.03 10.27
C CYS A 106 19.96 0.14 11.14
N TYR A 107 20.76 0.77 11.98
CA TYR A 107 21.67 0.05 12.88
C TYR A 107 20.91 -0.77 13.93
N THR A 108 19.82 -0.21 14.48
CA THR A 108 19.00 -0.86 15.53
C THR A 108 17.89 -1.74 14.97
N GLY A 109 17.68 -1.78 13.65
CA GLY A 109 16.59 -2.52 13.03
C GLY A 109 15.20 -1.89 13.25
N VAL A 110 15.15 -0.63 13.68
CA VAL A 110 13.88 0.09 13.83
C VAL A 110 13.35 0.47 12.44
N PRO A 111 12.10 0.09 12.09
CA PRO A 111 11.50 0.46 10.81
C PRO A 111 11.36 1.97 10.62
N GLY A 112 11.30 2.42 9.37
CA GLY A 112 11.07 3.84 9.08
C GLY A 112 12.36 4.67 9.04
N CYS A 113 13.41 4.16 8.42
CA CYS A 113 14.65 4.90 8.17
C CYS A 113 14.38 6.35 7.71
N PRO A 114 14.77 7.40 8.47
CA PRO A 114 14.50 8.79 8.13
C PRO A 114 15.26 9.25 6.88
N ASN A 115 16.35 8.53 6.55
CA ASN A 115 17.21 8.82 5.40
C ASN A 115 16.98 7.81 4.26
N ARG A 116 15.78 7.20 4.19
CA ARG A 116 15.47 6.25 3.12
C ARG A 116 15.47 6.94 1.75
N TYR A 117 15.96 6.20 0.76
CA TYR A 117 15.90 6.63 -0.62
C TYR A 117 14.51 6.33 -1.19
N LEU A 118 13.85 7.36 -1.67
CA LEU A 118 12.58 7.31 -2.38
C LEU A 118 12.83 7.92 -3.76
N HIS A 119 13.24 7.11 -4.74
CA HIS A 119 13.63 7.63 -6.05
C HIS A 119 12.48 8.40 -6.72
N TRP A 120 11.26 7.89 -6.63
CA TRP A 120 10.06 8.50 -7.19
C TRP A 120 9.68 9.87 -6.56
N LEU A 121 10.22 10.19 -5.38
CA LEU A 121 10.03 11.49 -4.70
C LEU A 121 11.33 12.27 -4.54
N GLY A 122 12.46 11.66 -4.79
CA GLY A 122 13.77 12.21 -4.50
C GLY A 122 14.57 12.63 -5.74
N VAL A 123 14.12 12.25 -6.94
CA VAL A 123 14.82 12.53 -8.21
C VAL A 123 13.86 13.19 -9.17
N ALA A 124 14.21 14.39 -9.67
CA ALA A 124 13.38 15.09 -10.64
C ALA A 124 13.27 14.30 -11.95
N ALA A 125 12.11 14.34 -12.61
CA ALA A 125 11.84 13.61 -13.85
C ALA A 125 12.82 13.96 -14.98
N ASP A 126 13.28 15.19 -15.05
CA ASP A 126 14.24 15.66 -16.05
C ASP A 126 15.69 15.20 -15.78
N THR A 127 15.94 14.56 -14.64
CA THR A 127 17.25 14.00 -14.28
C THR A 127 17.37 12.56 -14.74
N PRO A 128 18.37 12.19 -15.55
CA PRO A 128 18.60 10.77 -15.90
C PRO A 128 18.76 9.88 -14.67
N PRO A 129 18.21 8.67 -14.67
CA PRO A 129 17.66 7.90 -15.80
C PRO A 129 16.18 8.18 -16.13
N HIS A 130 15.58 9.26 -15.68
CA HIS A 130 14.24 9.77 -15.94
C HIS A 130 13.09 8.95 -15.34
N PHE A 131 13.11 7.62 -15.50
CA PHE A 131 12.02 6.71 -15.14
C PHE A 131 12.13 6.26 -13.68
N ASN A 132 11.85 7.17 -12.73
CA ASN A 132 12.00 6.96 -11.30
C ASN A 132 10.69 6.69 -10.55
N GLY A 133 9.53 6.80 -11.20
CA GLY A 133 8.19 6.57 -10.65
C GLY A 133 7.36 5.64 -11.52
N ALA A 134 6.24 5.14 -10.97
CA ALA A 134 5.42 4.13 -11.62
C ALA A 134 4.48 4.66 -12.70
N PHE A 135 4.19 5.97 -12.71
CA PHE A 135 3.32 6.52 -13.75
C PHE A 135 4.11 6.79 -15.03
N ALA A 136 4.69 5.75 -15.57
CA ALA A 136 5.54 5.76 -16.76
C ALA A 136 5.48 4.42 -17.48
N GLU A 137 5.92 4.39 -18.74
CA GLU A 137 6.04 3.14 -19.50
C GLU A 137 7.21 2.26 -19.05
N TYR A 138 8.22 2.87 -18.41
CA TYR A 138 9.42 2.19 -17.93
C TYR A 138 9.68 2.54 -16.48
N TYR A 139 10.49 1.71 -15.83
CA TYR A 139 11.07 2.01 -14.55
C TYR A 139 12.53 1.57 -14.51
N TYR A 140 13.39 2.46 -14.03
CA TYR A 140 14.79 2.14 -13.80
C TYR A 140 14.99 1.71 -12.35
N VAL A 141 15.25 0.42 -12.16
CA VAL A 141 15.58 -0.11 -10.82
C VAL A 141 17.00 0.29 -10.48
N HIS A 142 17.13 1.11 -9.45
CA HIS A 142 18.42 1.63 -9.03
C HIS A 142 19.21 0.59 -8.22
N PRO A 143 20.55 0.65 -8.26
CA PRO A 143 21.40 -0.21 -7.46
C PRO A 143 21.02 -0.23 -5.98
N GLY A 144 20.93 -1.44 -5.42
CA GLY A 144 20.54 -1.66 -4.03
C GLY A 144 19.05 -1.53 -3.72
N GLN A 145 18.17 -1.35 -4.69
CA GLN A 145 16.75 -1.63 -4.51
C GLN A 145 16.54 -3.14 -4.44
N TRP A 146 15.72 -3.58 -3.50
CA TRP A 146 15.37 -4.98 -3.36
C TRP A 146 14.38 -5.39 -4.46
N THR A 147 14.71 -6.47 -5.15
CA THR A 147 13.95 -6.99 -6.28
C THR A 147 13.58 -8.44 -6.05
N PHE A 148 12.40 -8.85 -6.55
CA PHE A 148 11.90 -10.20 -6.36
C PHE A 148 11.25 -10.67 -7.66
N LYS A 149 11.70 -11.82 -8.13
CA LYS A 149 11.14 -12.48 -9.31
C LYS A 149 9.68 -12.87 -9.05
N VAL A 150 8.80 -12.52 -9.95
CA VAL A 150 7.38 -12.85 -9.86
C VAL A 150 7.15 -14.28 -10.34
N PRO A 151 6.53 -15.16 -9.55
CA PRO A 151 6.15 -16.50 -9.99
C PRO A 151 5.19 -16.44 -11.20
N ASP A 152 5.40 -17.31 -12.19
CA ASP A 152 4.61 -17.34 -13.43
C ASP A 152 3.12 -17.58 -13.19
N ALA A 153 2.79 -18.31 -12.13
CA ALA A 153 1.42 -18.63 -11.75
C ALA A 153 0.59 -17.42 -11.28
N LEU A 154 1.23 -16.27 -11.00
CA LEU A 154 0.55 -15.05 -10.55
C LEU A 154 0.31 -14.09 -11.73
N PRO A 155 -0.93 -13.69 -12.01
CA PRO A 155 -1.24 -12.69 -13.04
C PRO A 155 -0.85 -11.27 -12.58
N ASN A 156 -0.60 -10.38 -13.52
CA ASN A 156 -0.10 -9.01 -13.27
C ASN A 156 -0.99 -8.20 -12.31
N HIS A 157 -2.30 -8.28 -12.46
CA HIS A 157 -3.25 -7.54 -11.64
C HIS A 157 -3.25 -7.97 -10.15
N MET A 158 -2.87 -9.20 -9.83
CA MET A 158 -2.68 -9.63 -8.44
C MET A 158 -1.34 -9.14 -7.87
N VAL A 159 -0.32 -9.06 -8.71
CA VAL A 159 1.05 -8.72 -8.28
C VAL A 159 1.27 -7.22 -8.15
N SER A 160 0.67 -6.40 -9.02
CA SER A 160 0.97 -4.97 -9.06
C SER A 160 0.75 -4.22 -7.73
N PRO A 161 -0.17 -4.63 -6.80
CA PRO A 161 -0.30 -3.99 -5.49
C PRO A 161 0.63 -4.59 -4.41
N VAL A 162 1.42 -5.61 -4.73
CA VAL A 162 2.23 -6.37 -3.75
C VAL A 162 3.22 -5.46 -3.02
N ASN A 163 3.94 -4.63 -3.76
CA ASN A 163 5.02 -3.81 -3.20
C ASN A 163 4.54 -2.59 -2.39
N CYS A 164 3.24 -2.40 -2.20
CA CYS A 164 2.66 -1.40 -1.32
C CYS A 164 1.52 -2.01 -0.49
N ALA A 165 0.31 -2.11 -1.05
CA ALA A 165 -0.91 -2.38 -0.28
C ALA A 165 -0.89 -3.74 0.44
N LEU A 166 -0.55 -4.84 -0.24
CA LEU A 166 -0.52 -6.15 0.38
C LEU A 166 0.61 -6.27 1.40
N SER A 167 1.83 -5.85 1.03
CA SER A 167 2.97 -5.86 1.96
C SER A 167 2.72 -5.01 3.20
N GLN A 168 2.09 -3.84 3.03
CA GLN A 168 1.73 -2.97 4.15
C GLN A 168 0.78 -3.69 5.12
N MET A 169 -0.22 -4.42 4.62
CA MET A 169 -1.17 -5.11 5.49
C MET A 169 -0.57 -6.32 6.18
N ILE A 170 0.23 -7.14 5.48
CA ILE A 170 0.95 -8.26 6.12
C ILE A 170 1.84 -7.73 7.25
N TYR A 171 2.60 -6.67 6.98
CA TYR A 171 3.47 -6.08 7.99
C TYR A 171 2.71 -5.48 9.16
N SER A 172 1.64 -4.74 8.88
CA SER A 172 0.85 -4.08 9.92
C SER A 172 0.21 -5.07 10.90
N LEU A 173 -0.40 -6.13 10.36
CA LEU A 173 -1.04 -7.16 11.19
C LEU A 173 -0.02 -8.02 11.95
N HIS A 174 1.12 -8.31 11.34
CA HIS A 174 2.26 -8.93 12.02
C HIS A 174 2.77 -8.04 13.17
N LYS A 175 2.93 -6.74 12.93
CA LYS A 175 3.50 -5.79 13.90
C LYS A 175 2.62 -5.59 15.13
N VAL A 176 1.29 -5.54 14.94
CA VAL A 176 0.34 -5.48 16.07
C VAL A 176 0.05 -6.87 16.64
N GLY A 177 0.60 -7.92 16.04
CA GLY A 177 0.52 -9.28 16.55
C GLY A 177 -0.88 -9.87 16.51
N VAL A 178 -1.53 -9.90 15.34
CA VAL A 178 -2.77 -10.66 15.16
C VAL A 178 -2.51 -12.13 15.46
N MET A 179 -3.38 -12.75 16.26
CA MET A 179 -3.23 -14.12 16.76
C MET A 179 -4.47 -14.97 16.48
N LEU A 180 -4.28 -16.27 16.62
CA LEU A 180 -5.38 -17.23 16.57
C LEU A 180 -6.46 -16.88 17.60
N GLY A 181 -7.71 -16.77 17.15
CA GLY A 181 -8.85 -16.48 18.00
C GLY A 181 -9.19 -15.00 18.14
N ASP A 182 -8.35 -14.08 17.66
CA ASP A 182 -8.61 -12.64 17.75
C ASP A 182 -9.89 -12.21 17.03
N THR A 183 -10.58 -11.22 17.60
CA THR A 183 -11.55 -10.38 16.89
C THR A 183 -10.84 -9.15 16.33
N VAL A 184 -10.87 -9.01 15.01
CA VAL A 184 -10.23 -7.90 14.29
C VAL A 184 -11.29 -6.96 13.72
N VAL A 185 -11.22 -5.67 14.06
CA VAL A 185 -12.09 -4.62 13.51
C VAL A 185 -11.29 -3.75 12.55
N ILE A 186 -11.76 -3.58 11.32
CA ILE A 186 -11.06 -2.88 10.24
C ILE A 186 -11.88 -1.66 9.81
N TYR A 187 -11.33 -0.47 10.00
CA TYR A 187 -11.90 0.79 9.55
C TYR A 187 -11.37 1.15 8.16
N GLY A 188 -12.20 0.96 7.15
CA GLY A 188 -11.93 1.13 5.73
C GLY A 188 -11.91 -0.20 4.97
N ALA A 189 -12.76 -0.34 3.94
CA ALA A 189 -12.85 -1.50 3.07
C ALA A 189 -12.39 -1.19 1.63
N GLY A 190 -11.44 -0.27 1.46
CA GLY A 190 -10.71 -0.06 0.20
C GLY A 190 -9.67 -1.14 -0.03
N GLY A 191 -8.77 -0.95 -0.99
CA GLY A 191 -7.75 -1.95 -1.34
C GLY A 191 -6.92 -2.45 -0.15
N LEU A 192 -6.48 -1.55 0.77
CA LEU A 192 -5.77 -1.97 1.99
C LEU A 192 -6.69 -2.78 2.92
N GLY A 193 -7.92 -2.32 3.13
CA GLY A 193 -8.87 -3.00 4.03
C GLY A 193 -9.21 -4.41 3.57
N LEU A 194 -9.38 -4.63 2.27
CA LEU A 194 -9.62 -5.96 1.71
C LEU A 194 -8.44 -6.90 1.94
N TYR A 195 -7.21 -6.43 1.73
CA TYR A 195 -6.02 -7.20 2.08
C TYR A 195 -5.93 -7.45 3.59
N ALA A 196 -6.28 -6.46 4.42
CA ALA A 196 -6.30 -6.63 5.87
C ALA A 196 -7.27 -7.74 6.30
N VAL A 197 -8.46 -7.83 5.67
CA VAL A 197 -9.43 -8.91 5.91
C VAL A 197 -8.83 -10.28 5.59
N ALA A 198 -8.30 -10.46 4.37
CA ALA A 198 -7.72 -11.75 3.95
C ALA A 198 -6.53 -12.13 4.83
N VAL A 199 -5.60 -11.21 5.07
CA VAL A 199 -4.41 -11.47 5.88
C VAL A 199 -4.78 -11.78 7.33
N ALA A 200 -5.72 -11.05 7.96
CA ALA A 200 -6.18 -11.34 9.31
C ALA A 200 -6.79 -12.74 9.41
N ARG A 201 -7.58 -13.15 8.41
CA ARG A 201 -8.16 -14.51 8.34
C ARG A 201 -7.07 -15.57 8.28
N GLU A 202 -6.08 -15.41 7.43
CA GLU A 202 -4.96 -16.35 7.31
C GLU A 202 -4.01 -16.36 8.51
N MET A 203 -3.99 -15.29 9.31
CA MET A 203 -3.29 -15.24 10.60
C MET A 203 -4.09 -15.89 11.75
N GLY A 204 -5.34 -16.33 11.48
CA GLY A 204 -6.15 -17.08 12.44
C GLY A 204 -7.14 -16.22 13.22
N ALA A 205 -7.46 -15.00 12.80
CA ALA A 205 -8.54 -14.23 13.39
C ALA A 205 -9.86 -15.02 13.35
N ALA A 206 -10.50 -15.19 14.52
CA ALA A 206 -11.77 -15.92 14.63
C ALA A 206 -12.93 -15.09 14.07
N ARG A 207 -12.88 -13.76 14.25
CA ARG A 207 -13.91 -12.83 13.78
C ARG A 207 -13.26 -11.62 13.11
N ILE A 208 -13.84 -11.20 11.99
CA ILE A 208 -13.43 -9.98 11.28
C ILE A 208 -14.67 -9.11 11.02
N ILE A 209 -14.62 -7.87 11.51
CA ILE A 209 -15.66 -6.87 11.36
C ILE A 209 -15.08 -5.75 10.49
N SER A 210 -15.68 -5.45 9.34
CA SER A 210 -15.20 -4.41 8.42
C SER A 210 -16.18 -3.25 8.34
N LEU A 211 -15.66 -2.02 8.45
CA LEU A 211 -16.45 -0.80 8.40
C LEU A 211 -16.06 0.04 7.17
N ASP A 212 -17.04 0.53 6.43
CA ASP A 212 -16.84 1.49 5.33
C ASP A 212 -18.13 2.30 5.12
N LYS A 213 -18.04 3.38 4.37
CA LYS A 213 -19.20 4.17 3.96
C LYS A 213 -19.87 3.65 2.68
N ARG A 214 -19.24 2.77 1.91
CA ARG A 214 -19.70 2.28 0.61
C ARG A 214 -20.16 0.83 0.69
N ASP A 215 -21.43 0.58 0.37
CA ASP A 215 -22.00 -0.78 0.42
C ASP A 215 -21.26 -1.77 -0.49
N HIS A 216 -20.91 -1.37 -1.73
CA HIS A 216 -20.21 -2.26 -2.66
C HIS A 216 -18.82 -2.70 -2.13
N ARG A 217 -18.14 -1.84 -1.35
CA ARG A 217 -16.89 -2.20 -0.68
C ARG A 217 -17.11 -3.16 0.48
N LEU A 218 -18.21 -2.96 1.21
CA LEU A 218 -18.61 -3.86 2.29
C LEU A 218 -18.98 -5.24 1.77
N GLU A 219 -19.70 -5.33 0.63
CA GLU A 219 -19.97 -6.60 -0.03
C GLU A 219 -18.67 -7.30 -0.49
N MET A 220 -17.70 -6.53 -1.01
CA MET A 220 -16.40 -7.09 -1.33
C MET A 220 -15.65 -7.56 -0.06
N ALA A 221 -15.73 -6.84 1.05
CA ALA A 221 -15.13 -7.26 2.32
C ALA A 221 -15.70 -8.60 2.82
N LYS A 222 -17.02 -8.85 2.63
CA LYS A 222 -17.60 -10.17 2.89
C LYS A 222 -16.99 -11.24 2.01
N ALA A 223 -16.83 -10.98 0.71
CA ALA A 223 -16.19 -11.91 -0.21
C ALA A 223 -14.73 -12.21 0.16
N PHE A 224 -14.05 -11.28 0.81
CA PHE A 224 -12.70 -11.45 1.38
C PHE A 224 -12.70 -12.11 2.77
N GLY A 225 -13.87 -12.46 3.34
CA GLY A 225 -13.98 -13.20 4.58
C GLY A 225 -14.31 -12.36 5.82
N ALA A 226 -14.77 -11.11 5.67
CA ALA A 226 -15.35 -10.38 6.78
C ALA A 226 -16.68 -11.03 7.20
N GLU A 227 -16.80 -11.41 8.48
CA GLU A 227 -18.00 -12.04 9.02
C GLU A 227 -19.15 -11.01 9.13
N VAL A 228 -18.80 -9.79 9.55
CA VAL A 228 -19.76 -8.70 9.73
C VAL A 228 -19.25 -7.46 9.00
N THR A 229 -20.18 -6.75 8.36
CA THR A 229 -19.88 -5.45 7.74
C THR A 229 -20.82 -4.38 8.27
N ILE A 230 -20.29 -3.18 8.53
CA ILE A 230 -21.06 -2.06 9.08
C ILE A 230 -20.89 -0.84 8.19
N ASN A 231 -22.01 -0.32 7.65
CA ASN A 231 -21.97 0.92 6.89
C ASN A 231 -22.03 2.12 7.84
N VAL A 232 -20.96 2.93 7.85
CA VAL A 232 -20.82 4.05 8.78
C VAL A 232 -21.75 5.22 8.46
N GLU A 233 -22.27 5.34 7.25
CA GLU A 233 -23.27 6.36 6.88
C GLU A 233 -24.69 5.97 7.29
N LYS A 234 -24.92 4.69 7.59
CA LYS A 234 -26.24 4.15 8.01
C LYS A 234 -26.33 3.92 9.51
N THR A 235 -25.26 4.19 10.27
CA THR A 235 -25.17 3.92 11.70
C THR A 235 -24.55 5.09 12.44
N THR A 236 -25.00 5.36 13.66
CA THR A 236 -24.33 6.32 14.55
C THR A 236 -23.08 5.68 15.17
N ARG A 237 -22.21 6.51 15.76
CA ARG A 237 -21.04 6.06 16.51
C ARG A 237 -21.40 5.13 17.67
N GLU A 238 -22.47 5.47 18.40
CA GLU A 238 -22.97 4.71 19.52
C GLU A 238 -23.48 3.34 19.08
N GLN A 239 -24.27 3.30 18.01
CA GLN A 239 -24.79 2.06 17.42
C GLN A 239 -23.64 1.14 16.97
N ARG A 240 -22.60 1.68 16.31
CA ARG A 240 -21.43 0.89 15.90
C ARG A 240 -20.70 0.31 17.11
N SER A 241 -20.52 1.12 18.16
CA SER A 241 -19.87 0.67 19.39
C SER A 241 -20.67 -0.42 20.09
N GLU A 242 -21.99 -0.30 20.12
CA GLU A 242 -22.89 -1.30 20.70
C GLU A 242 -22.85 -2.60 19.88
N MET A 243 -23.02 -2.53 18.56
CA MET A 243 -22.92 -3.69 17.66
C MET A 243 -21.60 -4.47 17.86
N ILE A 244 -20.46 -3.74 17.93
CA ILE A 244 -19.16 -4.40 18.14
C ILE A 244 -19.08 -5.04 19.52
N ARG A 245 -19.63 -4.41 20.57
CA ARG A 245 -19.68 -5.00 21.91
C ARG A 245 -20.54 -6.26 21.94
N ASP A 246 -21.70 -6.23 21.34
CA ASP A 246 -22.61 -7.40 21.29
C ASP A 246 -21.93 -8.57 20.58
N LEU A 247 -21.31 -8.31 19.43
CA LEU A 247 -20.54 -9.31 18.67
C LEU A 247 -19.36 -9.88 19.46
N THR A 248 -18.83 -9.13 20.41
CA THR A 248 -17.68 -9.52 21.25
C THR A 248 -18.06 -9.88 22.69
N ARG A 249 -19.34 -10.14 22.96
CA ARG A 249 -19.87 -10.47 24.31
C ARG A 249 -19.51 -9.40 25.36
N GLY A 250 -19.52 -8.14 24.98
CA GLY A 250 -19.19 -7.01 25.84
C GLY A 250 -17.69 -6.70 25.99
N VAL A 251 -16.81 -7.56 25.48
CA VAL A 251 -15.35 -7.45 25.69
C VAL A 251 -14.70 -6.36 24.81
N GLY A 252 -15.11 -6.26 23.55
CA GLY A 252 -14.47 -5.41 22.54
C GLY A 252 -13.48 -6.16 21.63
N ALA A 253 -12.90 -5.45 20.67
CA ALA A 253 -11.98 -6.02 19.68
C ALA A 253 -10.58 -6.27 20.25
N ASP A 254 -9.96 -7.40 19.90
CA ASP A 254 -8.55 -7.68 20.23
C ASP A 254 -7.61 -6.76 19.45
N VAL A 255 -7.90 -6.59 18.17
CA VAL A 255 -7.13 -5.72 17.26
C VAL A 255 -8.05 -4.79 16.50
N VAL A 256 -7.66 -3.53 16.40
CA VAL A 256 -8.29 -2.55 15.51
C VAL A 256 -7.29 -2.07 14.49
N VAL A 257 -7.70 -2.02 13.22
CA VAL A 257 -6.88 -1.59 12.09
C VAL A 257 -7.53 -0.39 11.42
N GLU A 258 -6.86 0.75 11.43
CA GLU A 258 -7.32 1.97 10.76
C GLU A 258 -6.56 2.14 9.43
N VAL A 259 -7.28 2.05 8.30
CA VAL A 259 -6.74 2.19 6.94
C VAL A 259 -7.57 3.16 6.08
N CYS A 260 -8.49 3.89 6.67
CA CYS A 260 -9.32 4.86 5.92
C CYS A 260 -8.71 6.26 5.83
N GLY A 261 -7.70 6.58 6.67
CA GLY A 261 -7.02 7.86 6.66
C GLY A 261 -7.86 9.06 7.12
N ALA A 262 -8.92 8.81 7.89
CA ALA A 262 -9.82 9.84 8.39
C ALA A 262 -9.56 10.09 9.89
N PRO A 263 -8.95 11.23 10.30
CA PRO A 263 -8.67 11.50 11.71
C PRO A 263 -9.90 11.46 12.62
N ALA A 264 -11.07 11.77 12.07
CA ALA A 264 -12.34 11.75 12.82
C ALA A 264 -12.73 10.37 13.39
N VAL A 265 -12.18 9.26 12.85
CA VAL A 265 -12.49 7.91 13.36
C VAL A 265 -11.58 7.45 14.50
N LEU A 266 -10.50 8.18 14.81
CA LEU A 266 -9.47 7.73 15.75
C LEU A 266 -10.01 7.43 17.13
N ASP A 267 -10.78 8.34 17.74
CA ASP A 267 -11.32 8.15 19.08
C ASP A 267 -12.37 7.02 19.10
N GLU A 268 -13.26 6.98 18.11
CA GLU A 268 -14.26 5.92 17.99
C GLU A 268 -13.59 4.55 17.86
N SER A 269 -12.65 4.42 16.93
CA SER A 269 -11.99 3.16 16.64
C SER A 269 -11.10 2.68 17.80
N LEU A 270 -10.48 3.60 18.56
CA LEU A 270 -9.76 3.24 19.76
C LEU A 270 -10.69 2.74 20.88
N ARG A 271 -11.90 3.31 21.00
CA ARG A 271 -12.86 2.92 22.04
C ARG A 271 -13.41 1.51 21.87
N VAL A 272 -13.53 1.00 20.65
CA VAL A 272 -14.04 -0.36 20.41
C VAL A 272 -13.00 -1.46 20.68
N ALA A 273 -11.72 -1.11 20.84
CA ALA A 273 -10.71 -2.05 21.30
C ALA A 273 -10.92 -2.42 22.76
N ARG A 274 -10.75 -3.70 23.11
CA ARG A 274 -10.86 -4.23 24.49
C ARG A 274 -9.78 -3.67 25.43
N VAL A 275 -9.87 -4.03 26.70
CA VAL A 275 -8.76 -3.86 27.65
C VAL A 275 -7.54 -4.64 27.13
N GLY A 276 -6.37 -4.02 27.12
CA GLY A 276 -5.14 -4.57 26.52
C GLY A 276 -5.21 -4.74 24.99
N GLY A 277 -6.20 -4.11 24.33
CA GLY A 277 -6.36 -4.18 22.87
C GLY A 277 -5.24 -3.47 22.12
N ARG A 278 -5.01 -3.89 20.89
CA ARG A 278 -3.92 -3.43 20.02
C ARG A 278 -4.49 -2.65 18.82
N TYR A 279 -3.93 -1.50 18.53
CA TYR A 279 -4.40 -0.60 17.50
C TYR A 279 -3.30 -0.35 16.46
N ALA A 280 -3.57 -0.71 15.21
CA ALA A 280 -2.73 -0.38 14.05
C ALA A 280 -3.22 0.91 13.39
N LEU A 281 -2.43 1.97 13.49
CA LEU A 281 -2.68 3.25 12.82
C LEU A 281 -1.87 3.29 11.52
N VAL A 282 -2.53 3.18 10.37
CA VAL A 282 -1.90 3.02 9.06
C VAL A 282 -2.38 4.06 8.05
N GLY A 283 -3.66 4.37 8.02
CA GLY A 283 -4.28 5.23 6.99
C GLY A 283 -3.94 6.71 7.14
N ASN A 284 -3.73 7.19 8.35
CA ASN A 284 -3.44 8.60 8.65
C ASN A 284 -1.94 8.92 8.45
N ILE A 285 -1.48 9.00 7.22
CA ILE A 285 -0.06 9.19 6.85
C ILE A 285 0.35 10.63 6.62
N ASN A 286 -0.60 11.55 6.50
CA ASN A 286 -0.31 12.97 6.25
C ASN A 286 0.05 13.67 7.56
N LEU A 287 1.15 14.41 7.54
CA LEU A 287 1.48 15.35 8.60
C LEU A 287 0.46 16.51 8.60
N ASP A 288 0.32 17.17 9.73
CA ASP A 288 -0.57 18.34 9.89
C ASP A 288 -2.09 18.03 9.77
N MET A 289 -2.46 16.74 9.77
CA MET A 289 -3.84 16.32 9.92
C MET A 289 -4.08 15.83 11.35
N GLU A 290 -4.69 16.68 12.15
CA GLU A 290 -4.93 16.39 13.56
C GLU A 290 -6.19 15.55 13.76
N GLY A 291 -6.12 14.63 14.72
CA GLY A 291 -7.25 13.85 15.21
C GLY A 291 -7.19 13.74 16.74
N SER A 292 -8.33 13.80 17.39
CA SER A 292 -8.40 13.66 18.84
C SER A 292 -8.56 12.20 19.25
N ILE A 293 -7.93 11.83 20.35
CA ILE A 293 -8.20 10.61 21.11
C ILE A 293 -8.38 10.96 22.57
N ASP A 294 -9.16 10.17 23.31
CA ASP A 294 -9.21 10.24 24.75
C ASP A 294 -8.01 9.50 25.35
N PRO A 295 -6.98 10.21 25.86
CA PRO A 295 -5.79 9.56 26.40
C PRO A 295 -6.11 8.74 27.65
N GLY A 296 -7.12 9.14 28.44
CA GLY A 296 -7.61 8.36 29.57
C GLY A 296 -8.14 6.99 29.17
N ASN A 297 -8.75 6.88 27.99
CA ASN A 297 -9.18 5.60 27.46
C ASN A 297 -7.99 4.68 27.14
N ALA A 298 -6.94 5.22 26.54
CA ALA A 298 -5.73 4.45 26.24
C ALA A 298 -5.04 3.95 27.52
N VAL A 299 -4.83 4.85 28.50
CA VAL A 299 -4.13 4.53 29.76
C VAL A 299 -4.94 3.59 30.64
N ARG A 300 -6.22 3.94 30.93
CA ARG A 300 -7.07 3.17 31.83
C ARG A 300 -7.32 1.74 31.37
N PHE A 301 -7.35 1.53 30.08
CA PHE A 301 -7.59 0.22 29.48
C PHE A 301 -6.32 -0.43 28.88
N SER A 302 -5.13 0.10 29.20
CA SER A 302 -3.83 -0.48 28.81
C SER A 302 -3.72 -0.79 27.32
N LYS A 303 -4.23 0.09 26.46
CA LYS A 303 -4.25 -0.13 25.00
C LYS A 303 -2.90 0.21 24.37
N THR A 304 -2.51 -0.54 23.37
CA THR A 304 -1.29 -0.29 22.57
C THR A 304 -1.66 0.34 21.24
N ILE A 305 -1.11 1.52 20.94
CA ILE A 305 -1.27 2.19 19.65
C ILE A 305 0.05 2.11 18.90
N THR A 306 0.04 1.53 17.71
CA THR A 306 1.22 1.37 16.86
C THR A 306 1.02 2.10 15.55
N GLY A 307 1.79 3.17 15.31
CA GLY A 307 1.87 3.84 14.00
C GLY A 307 2.75 3.03 13.04
N ILE A 308 2.29 2.80 11.82
CA ILE A 308 2.99 1.97 10.84
C ILE A 308 3.05 2.70 9.49
N SER A 309 4.23 3.22 9.18
CA SER A 309 4.46 4.04 7.97
C SER A 309 4.84 3.22 6.74
N VAL A 310 5.73 2.26 6.90
CA VAL A 310 6.27 1.40 5.83
C VAL A 310 6.52 0.00 6.38
N TYR A 311 6.72 -0.95 5.50
CA TYR A 311 7.03 -2.34 5.84
C TYR A 311 8.55 -2.60 5.71
N GLU A 312 9.01 -3.74 6.17
CA GLU A 312 10.38 -4.24 5.95
C GLU A 312 10.42 -5.13 4.68
N GLN A 313 11.56 -5.14 4.00
CA GLN A 313 11.68 -5.76 2.66
C GLN A 313 11.38 -7.26 2.65
N TRP A 314 11.59 -7.97 3.75
CA TRP A 314 11.27 -9.40 3.88
C TRP A 314 9.78 -9.71 3.66
N VAL A 315 8.93 -8.69 3.72
CA VAL A 315 7.48 -8.87 3.55
C VAL A 315 7.10 -9.12 2.10
N ILE A 316 7.83 -8.53 1.11
CA ILE A 316 7.46 -8.67 -0.32
C ILE A 316 7.46 -10.16 -0.76
N PRO A 317 8.51 -10.96 -0.51
CA PRO A 317 8.45 -12.38 -0.85
C PRO A 317 7.34 -13.13 -0.10
N ARG A 318 7.08 -12.77 1.17
CA ARG A 318 5.94 -13.34 1.90
C ARG A 318 4.59 -12.98 1.27
N ALA A 319 4.47 -11.79 0.70
CA ALA A 319 3.28 -11.36 -0.01
C ALA A 319 3.09 -12.15 -1.32
N LEU A 320 4.16 -12.44 -2.05
CA LEU A 320 4.09 -13.33 -3.22
C LEU A 320 3.69 -14.76 -2.83
N ASP A 321 4.29 -15.32 -1.78
CA ASP A 321 3.92 -16.65 -1.24
C ASP A 321 2.46 -16.67 -0.77
N PHE A 322 1.99 -15.61 -0.12
CA PHE A 322 0.60 -15.46 0.29
C PHE A 322 -0.35 -15.50 -0.90
N LEU A 323 -0.05 -14.76 -1.97
CA LEU A 323 -0.87 -14.78 -3.19
C LEU A 323 -0.88 -16.17 -3.82
N ILE A 324 0.26 -16.84 -3.96
CA ILE A 324 0.33 -18.20 -4.50
C ILE A 324 -0.59 -19.16 -3.73
N ARG A 325 -0.53 -19.10 -2.41
CA ARG A 325 -1.31 -19.99 -1.54
C ARG A 325 -2.81 -19.68 -1.55
N CYS A 326 -3.17 -18.41 -1.63
CA CYS A 326 -4.54 -17.94 -1.39
C CYS A 326 -5.27 -17.42 -2.64
N ARG A 327 -4.65 -17.46 -3.84
CA ARG A 327 -5.20 -16.89 -5.08
C ARG A 327 -6.60 -17.42 -5.45
N ASP A 328 -6.88 -18.67 -5.12
CA ASP A 328 -8.15 -19.31 -5.44
C ASP A 328 -9.16 -19.23 -4.27
N THR A 329 -8.71 -18.69 -3.11
CA THR A 329 -9.54 -18.54 -1.91
C THR A 329 -10.22 -17.18 -1.85
N TYR A 330 -9.52 -16.13 -2.27
CA TYR A 330 -9.99 -14.75 -2.22
C TYR A 330 -10.05 -14.13 -3.61
N PRO A 331 -11.02 -13.25 -3.89
CA PRO A 331 -11.20 -12.62 -5.20
C PRO A 331 -10.18 -11.48 -5.43
N PHE A 332 -8.89 -11.77 -5.37
CA PHE A 332 -7.82 -10.78 -5.57
C PHE A 332 -7.87 -10.12 -6.96
N ASP A 333 -8.39 -10.83 -7.95
CA ASP A 333 -8.64 -10.34 -9.32
C ASP A 333 -9.60 -9.14 -9.36
N LYS A 334 -10.46 -8.99 -8.34
CA LYS A 334 -11.46 -7.91 -8.25
C LYS A 334 -10.96 -6.67 -7.51
N ILE A 335 -9.78 -6.70 -6.92
CA ILE A 335 -9.22 -5.53 -6.21
C ILE A 335 -8.96 -4.39 -7.18
N ILE A 336 -8.34 -4.66 -8.33
CA ILE A 336 -8.25 -3.68 -9.42
C ILE A 336 -9.59 -3.68 -10.14
N SER A 337 -10.45 -2.74 -9.79
CA SER A 337 -11.80 -2.68 -10.34
C SER A 337 -11.87 -1.99 -11.71
N HIS A 338 -10.89 -1.15 -12.02
CA HIS A 338 -10.83 -0.40 -13.29
C HIS A 338 -9.39 -0.17 -13.72
N THR A 339 -9.17 -0.22 -15.03
CA THR A 339 -7.88 0.02 -15.66
C THR A 339 -8.02 1.12 -16.71
N PHE A 340 -7.03 1.99 -16.81
CA PHE A 340 -6.95 3.06 -17.79
C PHE A 340 -5.58 3.01 -18.48
N PRO A 341 -5.48 3.43 -19.75
CA PRO A 341 -4.16 3.64 -20.36
C PRO A 341 -3.42 4.79 -19.63
N LEU A 342 -2.09 4.72 -19.56
CA LEU A 342 -1.25 5.75 -18.93
C LEU A 342 -1.57 7.16 -19.44
N THR A 343 -1.89 7.30 -20.71
CA THR A 343 -2.23 8.58 -21.34
C THR A 343 -3.53 9.21 -20.80
N GLU A 344 -4.36 8.43 -20.13
CA GLU A 344 -5.60 8.89 -19.50
C GLU A 344 -5.48 9.06 -17.97
N ILE A 345 -4.25 9.18 -17.45
CA ILE A 345 -3.98 9.26 -16.02
C ILE A 345 -4.82 10.29 -15.26
N ASN A 346 -5.12 11.44 -15.85
CA ASN A 346 -5.94 12.45 -15.18
C ASN A 346 -7.37 11.97 -14.97
N LYS A 347 -7.97 11.28 -15.95
CA LYS A 347 -9.29 10.63 -15.79
C LYS A 347 -9.24 9.54 -14.72
N ALA A 348 -8.17 8.73 -14.74
CA ALA A 348 -7.96 7.68 -13.74
C ALA A 348 -7.83 8.24 -12.32
N MET A 349 -7.09 9.36 -12.15
CA MET A 349 -6.97 10.07 -10.87
C MET A 349 -8.29 10.62 -10.37
N ASP A 350 -9.07 11.27 -11.24
CA ASP A 350 -10.39 11.82 -10.89
C ASP A 350 -11.35 10.69 -10.49
N PHE A 351 -11.32 9.57 -11.22
CA PHE A 351 -12.13 8.42 -10.90
C PHE A 351 -11.71 7.77 -9.57
N ALA A 352 -10.40 7.60 -9.33
CA ALA A 352 -9.89 7.09 -8.05
C ALA A 352 -10.30 8.01 -6.86
N ARG A 353 -10.23 9.33 -7.06
CA ARG A 353 -10.63 10.34 -6.07
C ARG A 353 -12.11 10.30 -5.71
N SER A 354 -12.98 9.92 -6.63
CA SER A 354 -14.44 9.83 -6.39
C SER A 354 -14.80 8.81 -5.28
N GLY A 355 -13.90 7.88 -4.98
CA GLY A 355 -14.13 6.77 -4.06
C GLY A 355 -15.10 5.71 -4.59
N ALA A 356 -15.52 5.81 -5.85
CA ALA A 356 -16.36 4.80 -6.50
C ALA A 356 -15.59 3.48 -6.72
N PRO A 357 -14.33 3.46 -7.22
CA PRO A 357 -13.60 2.22 -7.39
C PRO A 357 -13.06 1.66 -6.07
N ILE A 358 -12.71 0.38 -6.05
CA ILE A 358 -11.90 -0.22 -4.99
C ILE A 358 -10.45 0.21 -5.19
N ARG A 359 -9.90 -0.07 -6.38
CA ARG A 359 -8.58 0.37 -6.81
C ARG A 359 -8.56 0.58 -8.32
N VAL A 360 -7.80 1.58 -8.76
CA VAL A 360 -7.59 1.91 -10.18
C VAL A 360 -6.15 1.59 -10.56
N ALA A 361 -5.96 0.99 -11.72
CA ALA A 361 -4.64 0.76 -12.31
C ALA A 361 -4.46 1.49 -13.64
N LEU A 362 -3.22 1.66 -14.03
CA LEU A 362 -2.78 2.20 -15.32
C LEU A 362 -2.07 1.08 -16.09
N GLU A 363 -2.44 0.90 -17.35
CA GLU A 363 -1.65 0.14 -18.33
C GLU A 363 -0.55 1.05 -18.89
N CYS A 364 0.69 0.58 -18.78
CA CYS A 364 1.88 1.37 -19.11
C CYS A 364 2.53 0.98 -20.46
#